data_8c6720ad278215fc1960f65d16da19a9
#
_entry.id   8c6720ad278215fc1960f65d16da19a9
#
_cell.length_a   1.000
_cell.length_b   1.000
_cell.length_c   1.000
_cell.angle_alpha   90.00
_cell.angle_beta   90.00
_cell.angle_gamma   90.00
#
_symmetry.space_group_name_H-M   'P 1'
#
loop_
_entity.id
_entity.type
_entity.pdbx_description
1 polymer ?
#
loop_
_entity_poly.entity_id
_entity_poly.type
_entity_poly.pdbx_seq_one_letter_code
_entity_poly.pdbx_strand_id
1 'polypeptide(L)'
;KTQTPPAIPDRVKLNDKEATVFIQDIYEGEGLRGIPRGTVKSLRLHAYEYAYVKTTSDHNWHGIQSGWDIKRMLGTVPVEEDGSAIFKIPANTPISIQPLDKDGVAIQWMRSWLTGQPGEVVSCIGCHEDQNQIPIPKRVMASQKAPHALTPPEGGTRSFTFDLEIQPILDRACIACHNGEGKAFDLRGGKKDKLGYGTSYLNLHPYVHRQGGEGDMVVLQPYEYHPNTSELVRMLKKGHFNVQLTDKDWKTLYN
;
A
#
# COMPACT_ATOMS: atom_id res chain seq x y z
N LYS A 1 25.38 3.78 -37.78
CA LYS A 1 26.30 4.03 -36.64
C LYS A 1 25.69 3.40 -35.41
N THR A 2 26.34 2.37 -34.88
CA THR A 2 26.00 1.78 -33.57
C THR A 2 26.38 2.83 -32.52
N GLN A 3 25.37 3.38 -31.82
CA GLN A 3 25.64 4.22 -30.67
C GLN A 3 26.22 3.35 -29.54
N THR A 4 27.36 3.78 -29.02
CA THR A 4 27.89 3.15 -27.80
C THR A 4 26.88 3.31 -26.68
N PRO A 5 26.49 2.24 -25.97
CA PRO A 5 25.62 2.39 -24.82
C PRO A 5 26.19 3.40 -23.81
N PRO A 6 25.35 4.18 -23.13
CA PRO A 6 25.84 5.09 -22.11
C PRO A 6 26.58 4.31 -21.02
N ALA A 7 27.65 4.87 -20.48
CA ALA A 7 28.37 4.28 -19.36
C ALA A 7 27.44 4.16 -18.15
N ILE A 8 27.58 3.07 -17.38
CA ILE A 8 26.88 2.91 -16.11
C ILE A 8 27.37 4.03 -15.18
N PRO A 9 26.46 4.81 -14.55
CA PRO A 9 26.87 5.86 -13.62
C PRO A 9 27.69 5.29 -12.45
N ASP A 10 28.71 6.02 -12.01
CA ASP A 10 29.56 5.61 -10.86
C ASP A 10 28.79 5.37 -9.57
N ARG A 11 27.61 5.98 -9.44
CA ARG A 11 26.69 5.76 -8.31
C ARG A 11 26.05 4.37 -8.29
N VAL A 12 26.08 3.62 -9.41
CA VAL A 12 25.51 2.28 -9.52
C VAL A 12 26.58 1.26 -9.18
N LYS A 13 26.32 0.44 -8.17
CA LYS A 13 27.22 -0.62 -7.69
C LYS A 13 26.56 -1.97 -7.96
N LEU A 14 26.80 -2.55 -9.12
CA LEU A 14 26.11 -3.73 -9.63
C LEU A 14 26.03 -4.93 -8.67
N ASN A 15 26.93 -5.01 -7.70
CA ASN A 15 26.96 -6.08 -6.70
C ASN A 15 26.07 -5.80 -5.48
N ASP A 16 25.58 -4.58 -5.32
CA ASP A 16 24.69 -4.23 -4.22
C ASP A 16 23.30 -4.81 -4.46
N LYS A 17 22.65 -5.23 -3.38
CA LYS A 17 21.28 -5.77 -3.44
C LYS A 17 20.23 -4.75 -3.08
N GLU A 18 20.64 -3.56 -2.65
CA GLU A 18 19.78 -2.51 -2.15
C GLU A 18 20.06 -1.18 -2.84
N ALA A 19 19.03 -0.37 -2.90
CA ALA A 19 19.10 1.06 -3.16
C ALA A 19 18.69 1.84 -1.91
N THR A 20 18.99 3.14 -1.90
CA THR A 20 18.55 4.04 -0.83
C THR A 20 17.52 5.01 -1.40
N VAL A 21 16.43 5.22 -0.68
CA VAL A 21 15.45 6.28 -0.97
C VAL A 21 15.63 7.39 0.06
N PHE A 22 15.71 8.61 -0.45
CA PHE A 22 15.74 9.83 0.36
C PHE A 22 14.56 10.70 0.00
N ILE A 23 13.73 11.04 0.98
CA ILE A 23 12.61 11.96 0.84
C ILE A 23 12.93 13.21 1.66
N GLN A 24 12.94 14.38 0.99
CA GLN A 24 13.26 15.63 1.66
C GLN A 24 12.14 16.06 2.62
N ASP A 25 10.88 15.96 2.18
CA ASP A 25 9.73 16.37 2.98
C ASP A 25 8.44 15.73 2.42
N ILE A 26 7.91 14.72 3.10
CA ILE A 26 6.72 13.98 2.61
C ILE A 26 5.48 14.87 2.41
N TYR A 27 5.44 16.06 3.03
CA TYR A 27 4.30 16.98 2.94
C TYR A 27 4.39 17.97 1.76
N GLU A 28 5.50 17.97 1.02
CA GLU A 28 5.60 18.76 -0.21
C GLU A 28 4.85 18.06 -1.35
N GLY A 29 4.18 18.85 -2.18
CA GLY A 29 3.41 18.38 -3.33
C GLY A 29 1.94 18.12 -3.06
N GLU A 30 1.25 17.62 -4.09
CA GLU A 30 -0.21 17.49 -4.11
C GLU A 30 -0.71 16.27 -3.31
N GLY A 31 0.10 15.22 -3.20
CA GLY A 31 -0.34 13.93 -2.67
C GLY A 31 -0.75 13.95 -1.20
N LEU A 32 -0.22 14.89 -0.41
CA LEU A 32 -0.60 15.12 0.99
C LEU A 32 -1.13 16.53 1.24
N ARG A 33 -1.70 17.18 0.21
CA ARG A 33 -2.28 18.51 0.33
C ARG A 33 -3.30 18.57 1.47
N GLY A 34 -3.14 19.57 2.35
CA GLY A 34 -4.04 19.80 3.49
C GLY A 34 -3.85 18.88 4.68
N ILE A 35 -2.91 17.93 4.62
CA ILE A 35 -2.56 17.08 5.77
C ILE A 35 -1.65 17.87 6.72
N PRO A 36 -2.02 18.02 8.01
CA PRO A 36 -1.18 18.70 8.99
C PRO A 36 0.18 17.98 9.15
N ARG A 37 1.24 18.78 9.26
CA ARG A 37 2.58 18.25 9.55
C ARG A 37 2.58 17.44 10.86
N GLY A 38 3.33 16.36 10.90
CA GLY A 38 3.36 15.43 12.02
C GLY A 38 2.23 14.39 12.03
N THR A 39 1.31 14.41 11.06
CA THR A 39 0.27 13.35 10.90
C THR A 39 0.89 12.05 10.42
N VAL A 40 1.75 12.09 9.42
CA VAL A 40 2.48 10.91 8.92
C VAL A 40 3.55 10.52 9.93
N LYS A 41 3.51 9.27 10.40
CA LYS A 41 4.49 8.73 11.36
C LYS A 41 5.42 7.71 10.74
N SER A 42 4.96 7.02 9.73
CA SER A 42 5.76 6.02 9.02
C SER A 42 5.31 5.86 7.59
N LEU A 43 6.12 5.18 6.81
CA LEU A 43 5.82 4.80 5.44
C LEU A 43 5.76 3.27 5.38
N ARG A 44 4.69 2.73 4.78
CA ARG A 44 4.59 1.31 4.42
C ARG A 44 5.04 1.16 2.98
N LEU A 45 5.90 0.18 2.75
CA LEU A 45 6.44 -0.11 1.44
C LEU A 45 5.89 -1.42 0.90
N HIS A 46 5.46 -1.37 -0.35
CA HIS A 46 5.01 -2.54 -1.10
C HIS A 46 5.89 -2.75 -2.33
N ALA A 47 6.30 -3.99 -2.57
CA ALA A 47 6.86 -4.39 -3.85
C ALA A 47 5.73 -4.80 -4.78
N TYR A 48 5.83 -4.42 -6.06
CA TYR A 48 5.00 -4.99 -7.11
C TYR A 48 5.52 -6.36 -7.49
N GLU A 49 4.62 -7.32 -7.60
CA GLU A 49 4.93 -8.69 -7.96
C GLU A 49 4.38 -9.03 -9.34
N TYR A 50 5.10 -9.89 -10.02
CA TYR A 50 4.64 -10.37 -11.32
C TYR A 50 3.47 -11.34 -11.16
N ALA A 51 2.43 -11.14 -11.94
CA ALA A 51 1.25 -11.99 -11.93
C ALA A 51 1.35 -13.08 -12.98
N TYR A 52 1.45 -14.34 -12.53
CA TYR A 52 1.63 -15.49 -13.41
C TYR A 52 0.33 -16.12 -13.91
N VAL A 53 -0.82 -15.76 -13.36
CA VAL A 53 -2.04 -16.55 -13.54
C VAL A 53 -2.96 -15.94 -14.59
N LYS A 54 -3.20 -16.72 -15.64
CA LYS A 54 -4.23 -16.48 -16.67
C LYS A 54 -4.26 -15.05 -17.18
N THR A 55 -3.19 -14.66 -17.81
CA THR A 55 -3.18 -13.46 -18.65
C THR A 55 -4.11 -13.70 -19.82
N THR A 56 -5.38 -13.42 -19.63
CA THR A 56 -6.30 -13.32 -20.75
C THR A 56 -6.31 -11.86 -21.19
N SER A 57 -5.65 -11.59 -22.34
CA SER A 57 -5.60 -10.25 -22.91
C SER A 57 -5.02 -9.18 -21.95
N ASP A 58 -5.50 -7.99 -21.95
CA ASP A 58 -4.80 -6.81 -21.43
C ASP A 58 -4.82 -6.63 -19.92
N HIS A 59 -5.50 -7.48 -19.15
CA HIS A 59 -5.70 -7.27 -17.70
C HIS A 59 -5.53 -8.55 -16.90
N ASN A 60 -4.64 -8.52 -15.93
CA ASN A 60 -4.51 -9.56 -14.91
C ASN A 60 -5.49 -9.25 -13.76
N TRP A 61 -6.65 -9.86 -13.78
CA TRP A 61 -7.67 -9.69 -12.74
C TRP A 61 -7.29 -10.46 -11.47
N HIS A 62 -6.83 -9.74 -10.45
CA HIS A 62 -6.52 -10.31 -9.13
C HIS A 62 -7.58 -10.03 -8.08
N GLY A 63 -8.62 -9.31 -8.44
CA GLY A 63 -9.77 -8.98 -7.63
C GLY A 63 -10.83 -8.35 -8.50
N ILE A 64 -12.02 -8.13 -7.96
CA ILE A 64 -13.09 -7.47 -8.69
C ILE A 64 -12.69 -6.02 -8.94
N GLN A 65 -12.61 -5.61 -10.22
CA GLN A 65 -12.21 -4.27 -10.65
C GLN A 65 -10.85 -3.82 -10.04
N SER A 66 -10.04 -4.75 -9.57
CA SER A 66 -8.68 -4.42 -9.19
C SER A 66 -7.83 -4.28 -10.45
N GLY A 67 -6.89 -3.39 -10.39
CA GLY A 67 -5.87 -3.28 -11.40
C GLY A 67 -5.02 -4.56 -11.49
N TRP A 68 -4.04 -4.51 -12.34
CA TRP A 68 -3.10 -5.58 -12.67
C TRP A 68 -1.94 -5.73 -11.68
N ASP A 69 -2.02 -5.02 -10.55
CA ASP A 69 -0.95 -4.95 -9.57
C ASP A 69 -1.15 -5.94 -8.44
N ILE A 70 -0.28 -6.91 -8.32
CA ILE A 70 -0.11 -7.64 -7.06
C ILE A 70 0.95 -6.93 -6.23
N LYS A 71 0.64 -6.66 -4.97
CA LYS A 71 1.54 -6.00 -4.04
C LYS A 71 1.88 -6.90 -2.86
N ARG A 72 3.17 -6.97 -2.54
CA ARG A 72 3.67 -7.64 -1.34
C ARG A 72 4.20 -6.59 -0.36
N MET A 73 3.68 -6.61 0.85
CA MET A 73 4.15 -5.72 1.90
C MET A 73 5.58 -6.10 2.30
N LEU A 74 6.51 -5.16 2.15
CA LEU A 74 7.91 -5.33 2.54
C LEU A 74 8.14 -4.97 4.00
N GLY A 75 7.47 -3.94 4.49
CA GLY A 75 7.64 -3.43 5.84
C GLY A 75 7.34 -1.94 5.95
N THR A 76 7.75 -1.38 7.07
CA THR A 76 7.59 0.04 7.37
C THR A 76 8.92 0.70 7.74
N VAL A 77 9.00 2.02 7.54
CA VAL A 77 10.10 2.88 7.98
C VAL A 77 9.55 4.13 8.64
N PRO A 78 10.25 4.74 9.61
CA PRO A 78 9.80 5.97 10.24
C PRO A 78 9.91 7.17 9.30
N VAL A 79 9.10 8.19 9.58
CA VAL A 79 9.23 9.56 9.06
C VAL A 79 9.70 10.45 10.19
N GLU A 80 10.69 11.29 9.92
CA GLU A 80 11.22 12.24 10.88
C GLU A 80 10.22 13.36 11.19
N GLU A 81 10.43 14.08 12.29
CA GLU A 81 9.53 15.16 12.73
C GLU A 81 9.40 16.29 11.70
N ASP A 82 10.46 16.52 10.92
CA ASP A 82 10.48 17.51 9.84
C ASP A 82 9.85 16.99 8.54
N GLY A 83 9.32 15.78 8.52
CA GLY A 83 8.71 15.14 7.37
C GLY A 83 9.69 14.44 6.43
N SER A 84 10.98 14.46 6.72
CA SER A 84 11.98 13.78 5.92
C SER A 84 12.07 12.29 6.24
N ALA A 85 12.60 11.49 5.29
CA ALA A 85 12.84 10.07 5.49
C ALA A 85 14.04 9.59 4.67
N ILE A 86 14.79 8.63 5.18
CA ILE A 86 15.85 7.94 4.45
C ILE A 86 15.83 6.44 4.79
N PHE A 87 15.78 5.59 3.78
CA PHE A 87 15.62 4.15 4.00
C PHE A 87 16.14 3.31 2.84
N LYS A 88 16.34 2.02 3.10
CA LYS A 88 16.75 1.02 2.13
C LYS A 88 15.56 0.36 1.45
N ILE A 89 15.71 0.06 0.17
CA ILE A 89 14.78 -0.76 -0.61
C ILE A 89 15.53 -1.84 -1.37
N PRO A 90 14.90 -2.97 -1.73
CA PRO A 90 15.49 -3.91 -2.67
C PRO A 90 15.78 -3.24 -4.02
N ALA A 91 16.99 -3.42 -4.53
CA ALA A 91 17.36 -2.90 -5.85
C ALA A 91 16.55 -3.57 -6.96
N ASN A 92 16.37 -2.86 -8.08
CA ASN A 92 15.64 -3.34 -9.27
C ASN A 92 14.23 -3.86 -8.99
N THR A 93 13.61 -3.39 -7.90
CA THR A 93 12.26 -3.79 -7.50
C THR A 93 11.35 -2.57 -7.57
N PRO A 94 10.22 -2.64 -8.28
CA PRO A 94 9.23 -1.57 -8.27
C PRO A 94 8.59 -1.45 -6.89
N ILE A 95 8.68 -0.27 -6.28
CA ILE A 95 8.22 0.01 -4.91
C ILE A 95 7.12 1.06 -4.93
N SER A 96 6.02 0.79 -4.24
CA SER A 96 4.97 1.75 -3.92
C SER A 96 5.05 2.14 -2.44
N ILE A 97 4.82 3.41 -2.15
CA ILE A 97 4.93 3.99 -0.81
C ILE A 97 3.53 4.41 -0.33
N GLN A 98 3.24 4.11 0.93
CA GLN A 98 1.98 4.42 1.56
C GLN A 98 2.22 5.14 2.89
N PRO A 99 1.94 6.46 2.99
CA PRO A 99 2.03 7.21 4.25
C PRO A 99 1.01 6.72 5.27
N LEU A 100 1.47 6.49 6.49
CA LEU A 100 0.65 6.00 7.60
C LEU A 100 0.59 7.03 8.73
N ASP A 101 -0.57 7.09 9.39
CA ASP A 101 -0.77 7.86 10.62
C ASP A 101 -0.19 7.15 11.87
N LYS A 102 -0.46 7.72 13.05
CA LYS A 102 -0.02 7.16 14.34
C LYS A 102 -0.61 5.78 14.66
N ASP A 103 -1.73 5.42 14.07
CA ASP A 103 -2.42 4.16 14.27
C ASP A 103 -2.04 3.11 13.20
N GLY A 104 -1.11 3.48 12.29
CA GLY A 104 -0.66 2.64 11.19
C GLY A 104 -1.65 2.55 10.04
N VAL A 105 -2.62 3.47 9.98
CA VAL A 105 -3.64 3.51 8.95
C VAL A 105 -3.18 4.40 7.80
N ALA A 106 -3.43 3.97 6.58
CA ALA A 106 -3.02 4.68 5.38
C ALA A 106 -3.80 6.00 5.19
N ILE A 107 -3.05 7.08 4.98
CA ILE A 107 -3.58 8.40 4.65
C ILE A 107 -3.72 8.57 3.14
N GLN A 108 -2.74 8.05 2.42
CA GLN A 108 -2.63 8.13 0.98
C GLN A 108 -1.93 6.88 0.46
N TRP A 109 -2.01 6.63 -0.83
CA TRP A 109 -1.23 5.57 -1.46
C TRP A 109 -0.69 6.01 -2.82
N MET A 110 0.49 5.51 -3.13
CA MET A 110 1.12 5.70 -4.42
C MET A 110 0.59 4.65 -5.38
N ARG A 111 -0.07 5.05 -6.46
CA ARG A 111 -0.60 4.15 -7.50
C ARG A 111 0.45 3.78 -8.55
N SER A 112 1.49 4.57 -8.66
CA SER A 112 2.67 4.29 -9.47
C SER A 112 3.75 3.62 -8.61
N TRP A 113 4.96 3.56 -9.13
CA TRP A 113 6.11 3.00 -8.43
C TRP A 113 7.37 3.80 -8.71
N LEU A 114 8.34 3.61 -7.85
CA LEU A 114 9.74 3.99 -8.06
C LEU A 114 10.60 2.72 -8.10
N THR A 115 11.75 2.81 -8.74
CA THR A 115 12.75 1.72 -8.77
C THR A 115 14.12 2.33 -8.58
N GLY A 116 14.91 1.77 -7.65
CA GLY A 116 16.31 2.13 -7.46
C GLY A 116 17.24 1.07 -8.06
N GLN A 117 18.32 1.48 -8.70
CA GLN A 117 19.37 0.59 -9.15
C GLN A 117 20.25 0.15 -7.96
N PRO A 118 21.04 -0.93 -8.10
CA PRO A 118 21.96 -1.37 -7.06
C PRO A 118 22.89 -0.24 -6.59
N GLY A 119 22.90 0.04 -5.29
CA GLY A 119 23.70 1.09 -4.66
C GLY A 119 23.27 2.52 -4.94
N GLU A 120 22.25 2.74 -5.76
CA GLU A 120 21.75 4.06 -6.10
C GLU A 120 21.06 4.75 -4.91
N VAL A 121 21.15 6.10 -4.89
CA VAL A 121 20.32 6.94 -4.04
C VAL A 121 19.26 7.61 -4.91
N VAL A 122 18.01 7.21 -4.71
CA VAL A 122 16.84 7.82 -5.35
C VAL A 122 16.31 8.91 -4.42
N SER A 123 16.20 10.13 -4.93
CA SER A 123 15.72 11.27 -4.15
C SER A 123 14.36 11.73 -4.62
N CYS A 124 13.45 11.93 -3.66
CA CYS A 124 12.15 12.57 -3.85
C CYS A 124 12.09 13.85 -3.01
N ILE A 125 11.44 14.88 -3.53
CA ILE A 125 11.20 16.11 -2.77
C ILE A 125 10.08 15.89 -1.79
N GLY A 126 8.97 15.30 -2.27
CA GLY A 126 7.80 15.03 -1.47
C GLY A 126 6.85 14.01 -2.08
N CYS A 127 5.58 14.09 -1.68
CA CYS A 127 4.53 13.23 -2.22
C CYS A 127 3.85 13.92 -3.41
N HIS A 128 4.20 13.48 -4.63
CA HIS A 128 3.71 14.03 -5.89
C HIS A 128 4.06 15.52 -6.08
N GLU A 129 5.34 15.82 -5.99
CA GLU A 129 5.87 17.17 -6.28
C GLU A 129 5.63 17.61 -7.73
N ASP A 130 5.52 18.92 -7.93
CA ASP A 130 5.43 19.52 -9.27
C ASP A 130 6.79 19.51 -9.94
N GLN A 131 6.91 18.84 -11.08
CA GLN A 131 8.15 18.77 -11.88
C GLN A 131 8.59 20.11 -12.47
N ASN A 132 7.76 21.14 -12.42
CA ASN A 132 8.12 22.50 -12.87
C ASN A 132 8.62 23.39 -11.71
N GLN A 133 8.68 22.86 -10.49
CA GLN A 133 9.20 23.57 -9.33
C GLN A 133 10.61 23.10 -8.99
N ILE A 134 11.47 24.06 -8.68
CA ILE A 134 12.81 23.78 -8.18
C ILE A 134 12.72 23.69 -6.66
N PRO A 135 13.10 22.55 -6.06
CA PRO A 135 13.07 22.41 -4.60
C PRO A 135 14.08 23.35 -3.95
N ILE A 136 13.67 23.97 -2.87
CA ILE A 136 14.60 24.73 -2.03
C ILE A 136 15.45 23.71 -1.25
N PRO A 137 16.79 23.72 -1.42
CA PRO A 137 17.66 22.84 -0.65
C PRO A 137 17.50 23.10 0.84
N LYS A 138 17.11 22.07 1.59
CA LYS A 138 16.96 22.13 3.05
C LYS A 138 17.89 21.08 3.68
N ARG A 139 18.54 21.45 4.75
CA ARG A 139 19.21 20.48 5.62
C ARG A 139 18.13 19.85 6.51
N VAL A 140 17.81 18.60 6.26
CA VAL A 140 16.73 17.88 6.94
C VAL A 140 17.29 16.79 7.85
N MET A 141 16.48 16.32 8.81
CA MET A 141 16.92 15.35 9.82
C MET A 141 17.39 14.04 9.19
N ALA A 142 16.67 13.54 8.19
CA ALA A 142 17.02 12.32 7.49
C ALA A 142 18.40 12.38 6.80
N SER A 143 18.83 13.56 6.33
CA SER A 143 20.14 13.73 5.68
C SER A 143 21.33 13.54 6.63
N GLN A 144 21.07 13.49 7.93
CA GLN A 144 22.09 13.34 8.98
C GLN A 144 22.08 11.94 9.61
N LYS A 145 21.26 11.05 9.11
CA LYS A 145 21.07 9.69 9.64
C LYS A 145 21.48 8.63 8.63
N ALA A 146 21.85 7.47 9.15
CA ALA A 146 21.99 6.29 8.31
C ALA A 146 20.61 5.86 7.77
N PRO A 147 20.52 5.32 6.55
CA PRO A 147 19.28 4.82 6.01
C PRO A 147 18.68 3.72 6.89
N HIS A 148 17.40 3.86 7.22
CA HIS A 148 16.66 2.86 7.98
C HIS A 148 16.47 1.58 7.16
N ALA A 149 16.68 0.43 7.79
CA ALA A 149 16.22 -0.84 7.27
C ALA A 149 14.70 -0.95 7.41
N LEU A 150 14.06 -1.73 6.55
CA LEU A 150 12.63 -2.03 6.66
C LEU A 150 12.34 -2.84 7.92
N THR A 151 11.36 -2.41 8.68
CA THR A 151 10.74 -3.24 9.74
C THR A 151 9.69 -4.12 9.09
N PRO A 152 9.90 -5.44 8.97
CA PRO A 152 8.94 -6.31 8.31
C PRO A 152 7.62 -6.38 9.07
N PRO A 153 6.50 -6.72 8.39
CA PRO A 153 5.23 -6.93 9.03
C PRO A 153 5.26 -8.12 9.99
N GLU A 154 4.32 -8.16 10.92
CA GLU A 154 4.14 -9.33 11.81
C GLU A 154 3.95 -10.60 10.96
N GLY A 155 4.71 -11.64 11.27
CA GLY A 155 4.73 -12.88 10.49
C GLY A 155 5.62 -12.84 9.24
N GLY A 156 6.40 -11.77 9.07
CA GLY A 156 7.35 -11.61 7.95
C GLY A 156 6.71 -11.12 6.66
N THR A 157 7.55 -10.94 5.66
CA THR A 157 7.14 -10.48 4.34
C THR A 157 6.41 -11.60 3.59
N ARG A 158 5.13 -11.39 3.28
CA ARG A 158 4.26 -12.35 2.59
C ARG A 158 3.19 -11.64 1.77
N SER A 159 2.58 -12.37 0.86
CA SER A 159 1.41 -11.87 0.14
C SER A 159 0.23 -11.72 1.09
N PHE A 160 -0.48 -10.61 0.98
CA PHE A 160 -1.74 -10.39 1.68
C PHE A 160 -2.88 -10.92 0.80
N THR A 161 -3.62 -11.91 1.29
CA THR A 161 -4.73 -12.49 0.54
C THR A 161 -6.00 -12.51 1.38
N PHE A 162 -7.14 -12.34 0.75
CA PHE A 162 -8.44 -12.35 1.42
C PHE A 162 -8.66 -13.66 2.20
N ASP A 163 -8.37 -14.80 1.56
CA ASP A 163 -8.60 -16.13 2.16
C ASP A 163 -7.74 -16.38 3.42
N LEU A 164 -6.52 -15.84 3.48
CA LEU A 164 -5.61 -16.05 4.60
C LEU A 164 -5.71 -14.99 5.70
N GLU A 165 -6.10 -13.78 5.36
CA GLU A 165 -6.08 -12.64 6.29
C GLU A 165 -7.47 -12.22 6.75
N ILE A 166 -8.42 -12.12 5.82
CA ILE A 166 -9.76 -11.61 6.10
C ILE A 166 -10.73 -12.74 6.45
N GLN A 167 -10.70 -13.85 5.69
CA GLN A 167 -11.62 -14.95 5.92
C GLN A 167 -11.61 -15.49 7.36
N PRO A 168 -10.46 -15.67 8.04
CA PRO A 168 -10.44 -16.11 9.45
C PRO A 168 -11.14 -15.15 10.42
N ILE A 169 -11.15 -13.84 10.10
CA ILE A 169 -11.92 -12.86 10.90
C ILE A 169 -13.41 -13.07 10.69
N LEU A 170 -13.84 -13.26 9.43
CA LEU A 170 -15.24 -13.51 9.10
C LEU A 170 -15.74 -14.81 9.72
N ASP A 171 -14.96 -15.88 9.66
CA ASP A 171 -15.30 -17.21 10.21
C ASP A 171 -15.48 -17.16 11.74
N ARG A 172 -14.71 -16.33 12.42
CA ARG A 172 -14.81 -16.20 13.86
C ARG A 172 -15.92 -15.25 14.30
N ALA A 173 -16.08 -14.12 13.62
CA ALA A 173 -16.87 -12.98 14.10
C ALA A 173 -18.20 -12.77 13.37
N CYS A 174 -18.40 -13.33 12.18
CA CYS A 174 -19.50 -12.94 11.30
C CYS A 174 -20.41 -14.12 10.88
N ILE A 175 -19.87 -15.32 10.66
CA ILE A 175 -20.63 -16.44 10.08
C ILE A 175 -21.73 -16.98 10.97
N ALA A 176 -21.74 -16.70 12.27
CA ALA A 176 -22.85 -17.08 13.14
C ALA A 176 -24.20 -16.54 12.64
N CYS A 177 -24.19 -15.34 12.04
CA CYS A 177 -25.37 -14.73 11.42
C CYS A 177 -25.31 -14.72 9.88
N HIS A 178 -24.10 -14.65 9.30
CA HIS A 178 -23.85 -14.58 7.87
C HIS A 178 -23.50 -15.96 7.29
N ASN A 179 -24.40 -16.94 7.49
CA ASN A 179 -24.22 -18.34 7.09
C ASN A 179 -25.05 -18.74 5.85
N GLY A 180 -25.71 -17.80 5.20
CA GLY A 180 -26.56 -18.06 4.05
C GLY A 180 -27.92 -18.69 4.39
N GLU A 181 -28.26 -18.84 5.67
CA GLU A 181 -29.52 -19.40 6.14
C GLU A 181 -30.45 -18.32 6.69
N GLY A 182 -30.93 -17.43 5.88
CA GLY A 182 -31.77 -16.35 6.36
C GLY A 182 -31.70 -15.13 5.45
N LYS A 183 -31.92 -13.93 6.03
CA LYS A 183 -31.88 -12.66 5.29
C LYS A 183 -30.46 -12.09 5.12
N ALA A 184 -29.51 -12.52 5.95
CA ALA A 184 -28.13 -12.05 5.84
C ALA A 184 -27.40 -12.79 4.72
N PHE A 185 -26.57 -12.07 4.00
CA PHE A 185 -25.75 -12.66 2.94
C PHE A 185 -24.66 -13.57 3.52
N ASP A 186 -24.23 -14.55 2.73
CA ASP A 186 -23.28 -15.58 3.17
C ASP A 186 -21.85 -15.04 3.19
N LEU A 187 -21.16 -15.15 4.33
CA LEU A 187 -19.75 -14.80 4.51
C LEU A 187 -18.83 -16.01 4.76
N ARG A 188 -19.34 -17.22 4.59
CA ARG A 188 -18.51 -18.45 4.70
C ARG A 188 -17.52 -18.52 3.54
N GLY A 189 -16.32 -19.00 3.84
CA GLY A 189 -15.29 -19.28 2.85
C GLY A 189 -15.53 -20.58 2.08
N GLY A 190 -14.62 -20.89 1.15
CA GLY A 190 -14.53 -22.18 0.46
C GLY A 190 -15.24 -22.29 -0.88
N LYS A 191 -16.46 -21.77 -1.04
CA LYS A 191 -17.17 -21.79 -2.33
C LYS A 191 -16.65 -20.67 -3.23
N LYS A 192 -16.21 -21.03 -4.42
CA LYS A 192 -15.69 -20.08 -5.43
C LYS A 192 -16.56 -20.06 -6.69
N ASP A 193 -16.63 -18.90 -7.32
CA ASP A 193 -17.29 -18.73 -8.62
C ASP A 193 -16.39 -19.23 -9.78
N LYS A 194 -16.85 -19.04 -11.02
CA LYS A 194 -16.11 -19.45 -12.23
C LYS A 194 -14.79 -18.70 -12.43
N LEU A 195 -14.64 -17.52 -11.82
CA LEU A 195 -13.43 -16.69 -11.88
C LEU A 195 -12.50 -16.97 -10.71
N GLY A 196 -12.91 -17.80 -9.74
CA GLY A 196 -12.13 -18.16 -8.56
C GLY A 196 -12.37 -17.25 -7.35
N TYR A 197 -13.35 -16.34 -7.40
CA TYR A 197 -13.70 -15.48 -6.27
C TYR A 197 -14.58 -16.22 -5.26
N GLY A 198 -14.23 -16.08 -3.97
CA GLY A 198 -15.01 -16.64 -2.87
C GLY A 198 -16.35 -15.94 -2.70
N THR A 199 -17.39 -16.66 -2.26
CA THR A 199 -18.71 -16.09 -1.98
C THR A 199 -18.64 -14.96 -0.96
N SER A 200 -17.89 -15.15 0.13
CA SER A 200 -17.67 -14.12 1.16
C SER A 200 -17.02 -12.86 0.60
N TYR A 201 -16.02 -13.00 -0.27
CA TYR A 201 -15.36 -11.90 -0.95
C TYR A 201 -16.34 -11.11 -1.83
N LEU A 202 -17.12 -11.80 -2.66
CA LEU A 202 -18.13 -11.19 -3.53
C LEU A 202 -19.20 -10.43 -2.74
N ASN A 203 -19.67 -11.03 -1.64
CA ASN A 203 -20.72 -10.46 -0.82
C ASN A 203 -20.25 -9.29 0.04
N LEU A 204 -18.98 -9.30 0.49
CA LEU A 204 -18.40 -8.21 1.29
C LEU A 204 -17.96 -7.02 0.44
N HIS A 205 -17.56 -7.28 -0.78
CA HIS A 205 -17.00 -6.31 -1.71
C HIS A 205 -17.81 -4.99 -1.88
N PRO A 206 -19.16 -4.99 -1.96
CA PRO A 206 -19.94 -3.75 -2.09
C PRO A 206 -19.82 -2.80 -0.88
N TYR A 207 -19.42 -3.30 0.27
CA TYR A 207 -19.30 -2.54 1.52
C TYR A 207 -17.90 -1.95 1.75
N VAL A 208 -16.97 -2.20 0.82
CA VAL A 208 -15.61 -1.67 0.88
C VAL A 208 -15.46 -0.55 -0.12
N HIS A 209 -15.14 0.65 0.38
CA HIS A 209 -14.80 1.78 -0.50
C HIS A 209 -13.41 1.56 -1.09
N ARG A 210 -13.35 1.44 -2.38
CA ARG A 210 -12.13 1.18 -3.14
C ARG A 210 -12.17 1.86 -4.49
N GLN A 211 -11.02 2.05 -5.06
CA GLN A 211 -10.92 2.54 -6.42
C GLN A 211 -11.57 1.54 -7.38
N GLY A 212 -12.33 2.05 -8.35
CA GLY A 212 -12.79 1.28 -9.49
C GLY A 212 -11.63 0.91 -10.43
N GLY A 213 -11.92 0.19 -11.51
CA GLY A 213 -10.95 -0.09 -12.56
C GLY A 213 -10.33 1.20 -13.12
N GLU A 214 -9.36 1.10 -13.96
CA GLU A 214 -8.42 2.09 -14.53
C GLU A 214 -8.90 3.53 -14.84
N GLY A 215 -9.79 4.11 -14.03
CA GLY A 215 -10.46 5.35 -14.40
C GLY A 215 -9.68 6.63 -14.17
N ASP A 216 -8.87 6.71 -13.13
CA ASP A 216 -8.41 8.01 -12.68
C ASP A 216 -6.90 8.20 -12.78
N MET A 217 -6.50 9.02 -13.75
CA MET A 217 -5.11 9.48 -13.93
C MET A 217 -4.79 10.71 -13.04
N VAL A 218 -5.70 11.08 -12.14
CA VAL A 218 -5.54 12.22 -11.23
C VAL A 218 -4.88 11.82 -9.92
N VAL A 219 -4.28 12.77 -9.23
CA VAL A 219 -3.77 12.57 -7.88
C VAL A 219 -4.95 12.39 -6.94
N LEU A 220 -4.96 11.28 -6.20
CA LEU A 220 -6.01 11.02 -5.20
C LEU A 220 -5.95 12.06 -4.07
N GLN A 221 -7.12 12.41 -3.54
CA GLN A 221 -7.17 13.22 -2.35
C GLN A 221 -6.73 12.41 -1.13
N PRO A 222 -5.99 13.01 -0.18
CA PRO A 222 -5.71 12.36 1.08
C PRO A 222 -7.00 11.89 1.77
N TYR A 223 -6.96 10.71 2.38
CA TYR A 223 -8.10 10.05 3.01
C TYR A 223 -9.24 9.60 2.07
N GLU A 224 -9.13 9.77 0.75
CA GLU A 224 -10.19 9.37 -0.18
C GLU A 224 -10.56 7.89 -0.01
N TYR A 225 -9.57 7.02 0.04
CA TYR A 225 -9.76 5.57 0.28
C TYR A 225 -9.35 5.14 1.69
N HIS A 226 -9.46 6.04 2.65
CA HIS A 226 -9.21 5.69 4.05
C HIS A 226 -10.25 4.65 4.53
N PRO A 227 -9.86 3.66 5.37
CA PRO A 227 -10.78 2.62 5.83
C PRO A 227 -12.11 3.14 6.39
N ASN A 228 -12.09 4.29 7.07
CA ASN A 228 -13.31 4.92 7.61
C ASN A 228 -14.29 5.42 6.53
N THR A 229 -13.92 5.44 5.26
CA THR A 229 -14.84 5.75 4.16
C THR A 229 -15.62 4.52 3.72
N SER A 230 -15.17 3.33 4.08
CA SER A 230 -15.88 2.07 3.80
C SER A 230 -17.09 1.88 4.71
N GLU A 231 -18.21 1.47 4.14
CA GLU A 231 -19.43 1.19 4.89
C GLU A 231 -19.22 0.09 5.93
N LEU A 232 -18.50 -0.97 5.58
CA LEU A 232 -18.11 -2.05 6.49
C LEU A 232 -17.46 -1.51 7.77
N VAL A 233 -16.44 -0.68 7.64
CA VAL A 233 -15.70 -0.15 8.78
C VAL A 233 -16.58 0.78 9.63
N ARG A 234 -17.35 1.65 8.98
CA ARG A 234 -18.28 2.55 9.67
C ARG A 234 -19.35 1.79 10.46
N MET A 235 -19.93 0.77 9.84
CA MET A 235 -20.94 -0.10 10.46
C MET A 235 -20.38 -0.84 11.69
N LEU A 236 -19.22 -1.45 11.55
CA LEU A 236 -18.56 -2.17 12.64
C LEU A 236 -18.19 -1.24 13.81
N LYS A 237 -17.68 -0.04 13.52
CA LYS A 237 -17.36 0.97 14.56
C LYS A 237 -18.59 1.52 15.26
N LYS A 238 -19.71 1.66 14.57
CA LYS A 238 -21.00 2.08 15.16
C LYS A 238 -21.60 0.99 16.06
N GLY A 239 -21.17 -0.23 15.90
CA GLY A 239 -21.72 -1.43 16.55
C GLY A 239 -22.66 -2.20 15.61
N HIS A 240 -22.35 -3.46 15.38
CA HIS A 240 -23.11 -4.38 14.55
C HIS A 240 -23.37 -5.66 15.31
N PHE A 241 -24.58 -5.85 15.83
CA PHE A 241 -25.04 -7.06 16.54
C PHE A 241 -24.05 -7.62 17.58
N ASN A 242 -23.41 -6.73 18.34
CA ASN A 242 -22.39 -7.06 19.36
C ASN A 242 -21.13 -7.77 18.82
N VAL A 243 -20.82 -7.65 17.53
CA VAL A 243 -19.57 -8.15 16.97
C VAL A 243 -18.39 -7.45 17.67
N GLN A 244 -17.46 -8.26 18.19
CA GLN A 244 -16.23 -7.78 18.83
C GLN A 244 -15.04 -8.18 17.98
N LEU A 245 -14.23 -7.20 17.57
CA LEU A 245 -13.00 -7.39 16.86
C LEU A 245 -11.83 -7.02 17.76
N THR A 246 -10.77 -7.81 17.71
CA THR A 246 -9.52 -7.51 18.41
C THR A 246 -8.75 -6.39 17.71
N ASP A 247 -7.77 -5.78 18.40
CA ASP A 247 -6.87 -4.80 17.78
C ASP A 247 -6.13 -5.38 16.58
N LYS A 248 -5.80 -6.67 16.62
CA LYS A 248 -5.18 -7.36 15.49
C LYS A 248 -6.13 -7.45 14.29
N ASP A 249 -7.41 -7.73 14.51
CA ASP A 249 -8.42 -7.78 13.44
C ASP A 249 -8.58 -6.41 12.79
N TRP A 250 -8.65 -5.35 13.61
CA TRP A 250 -8.73 -4.00 13.09
C TRP A 250 -7.51 -3.62 12.24
N LYS A 251 -6.31 -3.94 12.72
CA LYS A 251 -5.07 -3.73 11.93
C LYS A 251 -5.12 -4.50 10.61
N THR A 252 -5.63 -5.73 10.61
CA THR A 252 -5.76 -6.54 9.39
C THR A 252 -6.78 -5.95 8.43
N LEU A 253 -7.92 -5.46 8.93
CA LEU A 253 -8.95 -4.83 8.09
C LEU A 253 -8.53 -3.48 7.51
N TYR A 254 -7.53 -2.80 8.11
CA TYR A 254 -7.00 -1.52 7.62
C TYR A 254 -5.84 -1.68 6.63
N ASN A 255 -5.27 -2.86 6.52
CA ASN A 255 -4.22 -3.18 5.57
C ASN A 255 -4.75 -3.52 4.20
#